data_9f94bcaeccb4de20280880df56d83e0d
#
_entry.id   9f94bcaeccb4de20280880df56d83e0d
#
_cell.length_a   1.000
_cell.length_b   1.000
_cell.length_c   1.000
_cell.angle_alpha   90.00
_cell.angle_beta   90.00
_cell.angle_gamma   90.00
#
_symmetry.space_group_name_H-M   'P 1'
#
loop_
_entity.id
_entity.type
_entity.pdbx_description
1 polymer ?
#
loop_
_entity_poly.entity_id
_entity_poly.type
_entity_poly.pdbx_seq_one_letter_code
_entity_poly.pdbx_strand_id
1 'polypeptide(L)'
;MSVAVSRKLYQPITIAVALVFVYFTVLLKLGGDWWNDENYSHGLLIPFVIGYILWLERERFAEVSTTHAVLWGAVGVGVSLLALWAGVAGAELFVQRLSLVLMITSVVIYFWGFRLMRLVAVPLSLLLLSIPIPQIVFNRIAFPLQLFASRCAVAAMAFFNIPVLRQGNIIELMPLGATEPKKLAVVEACSGIRSLMTLVTLAVVYAYFTKPRVAQTSVCDGTGEQSQTEVCATDDKLKFVVHVLKSFTFWRSLILVLAAVPIAILTNALRVSGTGVLAHYYGTRVADGFFHSFSGWVIYIAAAALLFATGWVLDRFARFGKKDSDRIYMMNKMSIQQVNQVTPVL
;
A
#
# COMPACT_ATOMS: atom_id res chain seq x y z
N MET A 1 22.31 -37.51 0.99
CA MET A 1 21.46 -36.41 0.40
C MET A 1 20.19 -36.10 1.20
N SER A 2 19.64 -36.99 2.01
CA SER A 2 18.37 -36.79 2.76
C SER A 2 18.47 -35.86 3.99
N VAL A 3 19.57 -35.90 4.74
CA VAL A 3 19.73 -35.14 6.00
C VAL A 3 19.88 -33.62 5.77
N ALA A 4 20.52 -33.20 4.68
CA ALA A 4 20.73 -31.78 4.37
C ALA A 4 19.44 -31.08 3.87
N VAL A 5 18.58 -31.80 3.16
CA VAL A 5 17.26 -31.30 2.70
C VAL A 5 16.33 -31.15 3.89
N SER A 6 16.38 -32.08 4.84
CA SER A 6 15.61 -32.05 6.08
C SER A 6 15.94 -30.82 6.93
N ARG A 7 17.22 -30.51 7.14
CA ARG A 7 17.64 -29.31 7.92
C ARG A 7 17.15 -27.99 7.32
N LYS A 8 17.14 -27.83 6.01
CA LYS A 8 16.65 -26.61 5.34
C LYS A 8 15.17 -26.33 5.55
N LEU A 9 14.36 -27.35 5.79
CA LEU A 9 12.92 -27.21 5.98
C LEU A 9 12.54 -27.00 7.45
N TYR A 10 13.27 -27.59 8.41
CA TYR A 10 12.95 -27.46 9.84
C TYR A 10 13.22 -26.05 10.39
N GLN A 11 14.28 -25.36 9.92
CA GLN A 11 14.61 -24.03 10.41
C GLN A 11 13.47 -22.99 10.24
N PRO A 12 12.88 -22.79 9.05
CA PRO A 12 11.79 -21.82 8.91
C PRO A 12 10.54 -22.22 9.71
N ILE A 13 10.25 -23.50 9.85
CA ILE A 13 9.12 -24.00 10.63
C ILE A 13 9.31 -23.72 12.12
N THR A 14 10.49 -24.03 12.68
CA THR A 14 10.77 -23.77 14.10
C THR A 14 10.74 -22.29 14.43
N ILE A 15 11.24 -21.43 13.53
CA ILE A 15 11.18 -19.98 13.66
C ILE A 15 9.72 -19.51 13.65
N ALA A 16 8.92 -19.99 12.71
CA ALA A 16 7.51 -19.65 12.61
C ALA A 16 6.74 -20.06 13.87
N VAL A 17 6.96 -21.25 14.38
CA VAL A 17 6.35 -21.74 15.63
C VAL A 17 6.77 -20.88 16.83
N ALA A 18 8.06 -20.55 16.95
CA ALA A 18 8.55 -19.68 18.01
C ALA A 18 7.94 -18.28 17.94
N LEU A 19 7.83 -17.70 16.74
CA LEU A 19 7.17 -16.41 16.51
C LEU A 19 5.69 -16.45 16.90
N VAL A 20 4.97 -17.48 16.48
CA VAL A 20 3.56 -17.66 16.86
C VAL A 20 3.41 -17.80 18.36
N PHE A 21 4.30 -18.53 19.02
CA PHE A 21 4.26 -18.70 20.48
C PHE A 21 4.50 -17.37 21.23
N VAL A 22 5.54 -16.61 20.85
CA VAL A 22 5.88 -15.32 21.50
C VAL A 22 4.79 -14.26 21.26
N TYR A 23 4.22 -14.23 20.05
CA TYR A 23 3.22 -13.23 19.66
C TYR A 23 1.78 -13.74 19.71
N PHE A 24 1.51 -14.89 20.34
CA PHE A 24 0.19 -15.54 20.33
C PHE A 24 -0.93 -14.60 20.76
N THR A 25 -0.75 -13.91 21.90
CA THR A 25 -1.74 -12.96 22.42
C THR A 25 -1.93 -11.74 21.52
N VAL A 26 -0.86 -11.26 20.89
CA VAL A 26 -0.88 -10.13 19.93
C VAL A 26 -1.63 -10.54 18.68
N LEU A 27 -1.36 -11.74 18.14
CA LEU A 27 -2.04 -12.27 16.96
C LEU A 27 -3.52 -12.51 17.19
N LEU A 28 -3.92 -13.03 18.35
CA LEU A 28 -5.33 -13.21 18.72
C LEU A 28 -6.08 -11.88 18.76
N LYS A 29 -5.49 -10.87 19.45
CA LYS A 29 -6.09 -9.54 19.53
C LYS A 29 -6.17 -8.87 18.14
N LEU A 30 -5.10 -8.98 17.34
CA LEU A 30 -5.07 -8.43 15.98
C LEU A 30 -6.15 -9.08 15.09
N GLY A 31 -6.29 -10.41 15.15
CA GLY A 31 -7.35 -11.13 14.44
C GLY A 31 -8.75 -10.74 14.93
N GLY A 32 -8.92 -10.54 16.23
CA GLY A 32 -10.17 -10.03 16.82
C GLY A 32 -10.54 -8.63 16.31
N ASP A 33 -9.55 -7.74 16.20
CA ASP A 33 -9.80 -6.40 15.68
C ASP A 33 -10.16 -6.43 14.18
N TRP A 34 -9.50 -7.28 13.38
CA TRP A 34 -9.86 -7.45 11.97
C TRP A 34 -11.29 -7.99 11.79
N TRP A 35 -11.77 -8.77 12.74
CA TRP A 35 -13.12 -9.32 12.71
C TRP A 35 -14.18 -8.33 13.18
N ASN A 36 -13.90 -7.58 14.25
CA ASN A 36 -14.88 -6.75 14.93
C ASN A 36 -14.84 -5.26 14.50
N ASP A 37 -13.67 -4.76 14.06
CA ASP A 37 -13.52 -3.37 13.62
C ASP A 37 -13.66 -3.29 12.09
N GLU A 38 -14.78 -2.74 11.65
CA GLU A 38 -15.07 -2.55 10.24
C GLU A 38 -14.02 -1.69 9.50
N ASN A 39 -13.29 -0.81 10.19
CA ASN A 39 -12.24 0.02 9.57
C ASN A 39 -11.03 -0.82 9.14
N TYR A 40 -10.80 -1.95 9.80
CA TYR A 40 -9.65 -2.84 9.57
C TYR A 40 -10.04 -4.23 9.07
N SER A 41 -11.30 -4.44 8.68
CA SER A 41 -11.79 -5.73 8.15
C SER A 41 -11.02 -6.25 6.94
N HIS A 42 -10.42 -5.35 6.13
CA HIS A 42 -9.51 -5.72 5.05
C HIS A 42 -8.27 -6.49 5.54
N GLY A 43 -7.91 -6.35 6.82
CA GLY A 43 -6.84 -7.09 7.47
C GLY A 43 -7.02 -8.61 7.41
N LEU A 44 -8.27 -9.11 7.39
CA LEU A 44 -8.56 -10.53 7.23
C LEU A 44 -8.07 -11.11 5.90
N LEU A 45 -8.03 -10.31 4.83
CA LEU A 45 -7.58 -10.75 3.51
C LEU A 45 -6.05 -10.69 3.37
N ILE A 46 -5.37 -9.85 4.17
CA ILE A 46 -3.94 -9.60 4.03
C ILE A 46 -3.08 -10.86 4.20
N PRO A 47 -3.30 -11.76 5.19
CA PRO A 47 -2.53 -13.00 5.31
C PRO A 47 -2.60 -13.87 4.04
N PHE A 48 -3.78 -13.95 3.40
CA PHE A 48 -3.96 -14.72 2.15
C PHE A 48 -3.22 -14.07 0.99
N VAL A 49 -3.27 -12.73 0.87
CA VAL A 49 -2.54 -11.99 -0.16
C VAL A 49 -1.03 -12.13 0.05
N ILE A 50 -0.54 -12.04 1.28
CA ILE A 50 0.86 -12.27 1.63
C ILE A 50 1.27 -13.71 1.25
N GLY A 51 0.48 -14.70 1.65
CA GLY A 51 0.73 -16.11 1.31
C GLY A 51 0.82 -16.32 -0.20
N TYR A 52 -0.07 -15.71 -0.97
CA TYR A 52 -0.07 -15.78 -2.42
C TYR A 52 1.16 -15.10 -3.04
N ILE A 53 1.57 -13.92 -2.54
CA ILE A 53 2.78 -13.24 -2.98
C ILE A 53 4.02 -14.09 -2.70
N LEU A 54 4.14 -14.66 -1.49
CA LEU A 54 5.26 -15.53 -1.13
C LEU A 54 5.30 -16.80 -1.99
N TRP A 55 4.13 -17.38 -2.28
CA TRP A 55 4.04 -18.53 -3.17
C TRP A 55 4.44 -18.19 -4.62
N LEU A 56 4.06 -17.02 -5.11
CA LEU A 56 4.40 -16.55 -6.46
C LEU A 56 5.90 -16.30 -6.62
N GLU A 57 6.55 -15.77 -5.58
CA GLU A 57 7.98 -15.44 -5.58
C GLU A 57 8.89 -16.59 -5.10
N ARG A 58 8.33 -17.79 -4.82
CA ARG A 58 9.06 -18.92 -4.22
C ARG A 58 10.34 -19.31 -4.96
N GLU A 59 10.37 -19.21 -6.29
CA GLU A 59 11.54 -19.54 -7.09
C GLU A 59 12.65 -18.52 -6.88
N ARG A 60 12.30 -17.22 -6.82
CA ARG A 60 13.25 -16.15 -6.53
C ARG A 60 13.83 -16.25 -5.11
N PHE A 61 13.03 -16.74 -4.15
CA PHE A 61 13.54 -16.99 -2.80
C PHE A 61 14.65 -18.05 -2.80
N ALA A 62 14.56 -19.06 -3.66
CA ALA A 62 15.56 -20.11 -3.79
C ALA A 62 16.85 -19.63 -4.46
N GLU A 63 16.79 -18.63 -5.33
CA GLU A 63 17.92 -18.08 -6.09
C GLU A 63 18.69 -16.98 -5.34
N VAL A 64 18.06 -16.36 -4.32
CA VAL A 64 18.74 -15.28 -3.57
C VAL A 64 19.89 -15.86 -2.75
N SER A 65 21.10 -15.42 -3.08
CA SER A 65 22.28 -15.75 -2.25
C SER A 65 22.14 -15.12 -0.88
N THR A 66 22.23 -15.93 0.16
CA THR A 66 22.13 -15.49 1.56
C THR A 66 23.39 -14.74 1.95
N THR A 67 23.24 -13.46 2.28
CA THR A 67 24.29 -12.64 2.89
C THR A 67 23.88 -12.40 4.33
N HIS A 68 24.34 -13.27 5.23
CA HIS A 68 23.97 -13.16 6.65
C HIS A 68 24.39 -11.80 7.23
N ALA A 69 23.44 -11.06 7.76
CA ALA A 69 23.66 -9.80 8.47
C ALA A 69 23.36 -10.02 9.97
N VAL A 70 24.09 -10.98 10.57
CA VAL A 70 23.83 -11.51 11.93
C VAL A 70 23.74 -10.40 12.96
N LEU A 71 24.69 -9.45 12.96
CA LEU A 71 24.71 -8.35 13.93
C LEU A 71 23.46 -7.47 13.83
N TRP A 72 23.10 -7.03 12.61
CA TRP A 72 21.91 -6.18 12.40
C TRP A 72 20.60 -6.91 12.69
N GLY A 73 20.54 -8.18 12.33
CA GLY A 73 19.38 -9.03 12.66
C GLY A 73 19.25 -9.25 14.16
N ALA A 74 20.35 -9.55 14.87
CA ALA A 74 20.34 -9.78 16.33
C ALA A 74 19.93 -8.49 17.09
N VAL A 75 20.51 -7.34 16.72
CA VAL A 75 20.12 -6.05 17.30
C VAL A 75 18.62 -5.78 17.04
N GLY A 76 18.15 -6.03 15.83
CA GLY A 76 16.74 -5.85 15.48
C GLY A 76 15.81 -6.77 16.28
N VAL A 77 16.18 -8.03 16.52
CA VAL A 77 15.45 -8.96 17.40
C VAL A 77 15.40 -8.41 18.82
N GLY A 78 16.51 -7.94 19.37
CA GLY A 78 16.57 -7.32 20.70
C GLY A 78 15.67 -6.10 20.82
N VAL A 79 15.70 -5.19 19.83
CA VAL A 79 14.82 -4.01 19.78
C VAL A 79 13.34 -4.43 19.67
N SER A 80 13.02 -5.46 18.89
CA SER A 80 11.65 -5.96 18.76
C SER A 80 11.11 -6.53 20.08
N LEU A 81 11.93 -7.27 20.83
CA LEU A 81 11.56 -7.80 22.15
C LEU A 81 11.40 -6.69 23.17
N LEU A 82 12.26 -5.68 23.15
CA LEU A 82 12.13 -4.49 24.01
C LEU A 82 10.85 -3.71 23.66
N ALA A 83 10.53 -3.54 22.39
CA ALA A 83 9.31 -2.91 21.94
C ALA A 83 8.07 -3.72 22.36
N LEU A 84 8.11 -5.06 22.27
CA LEU A 84 7.03 -5.91 22.75
C LEU A 84 6.85 -5.75 24.27
N TRP A 85 7.93 -5.82 25.04
CA TRP A 85 7.90 -5.63 26.49
C TRP A 85 7.34 -4.25 26.87
N ALA A 86 7.84 -3.18 26.24
CA ALA A 86 7.36 -1.82 26.48
C ALA A 86 5.87 -1.66 26.09
N GLY A 87 5.43 -2.26 25.00
CA GLY A 87 4.03 -2.25 24.59
C GLY A 87 3.12 -3.04 25.53
N VAL A 88 3.61 -4.13 26.13
CA VAL A 88 2.88 -4.89 27.13
C VAL A 88 2.82 -4.10 28.47
N ALA A 89 3.96 -3.56 28.91
CA ALA A 89 4.04 -2.77 30.15
C ALA A 89 3.21 -1.48 30.07
N GLY A 90 3.18 -0.81 28.91
CA GLY A 90 2.37 0.39 28.66
C GLY A 90 0.93 0.10 28.25
N ALA A 91 0.51 -1.17 28.17
CA ALA A 91 -0.79 -1.59 27.63
C ALA A 91 -1.12 -1.02 26.23
N GLU A 92 -0.08 -0.73 25.41
CA GLU A 92 -0.22 -0.09 24.11
C GLU A 92 -0.20 -1.14 22.97
N LEU A 93 -1.38 -1.41 22.41
CA LEU A 93 -1.56 -2.48 21.39
C LEU A 93 -0.85 -2.18 20.09
N PHE A 94 -0.73 -0.92 19.70
CA PHE A 94 -0.06 -0.54 18.45
C PHE A 94 1.43 -0.87 18.50
N VAL A 95 2.09 -0.56 19.62
CA VAL A 95 3.52 -0.87 19.82
C VAL A 95 3.76 -2.39 19.83
N GLN A 96 2.87 -3.17 20.48
CA GLN A 96 2.93 -4.64 20.46
C GLN A 96 2.84 -5.19 19.04
N ARG A 97 1.95 -4.68 18.20
CA ARG A 97 1.78 -5.12 16.80
C ARG A 97 2.92 -4.65 15.91
N LEU A 98 3.40 -3.44 16.10
CA LEU A 98 4.56 -2.92 15.38
C LEU A 98 5.80 -3.75 15.68
N SER A 99 5.97 -4.20 16.94
CA SER A 99 7.08 -5.09 17.32
C SER A 99 7.04 -6.43 16.58
N LEU A 100 5.86 -6.97 16.24
CA LEU A 100 5.72 -8.16 15.41
C LEU A 100 6.32 -7.96 14.02
N VAL A 101 6.01 -6.84 13.37
CA VAL A 101 6.55 -6.52 12.03
C VAL A 101 8.06 -6.34 12.10
N LEU A 102 8.56 -5.64 13.13
CA LEU A 102 9.99 -5.48 13.38
C LEU A 102 10.68 -6.83 13.64
N MET A 103 10.06 -7.72 14.40
CA MET A 103 10.58 -9.06 14.68
C MET A 103 10.69 -9.89 13.40
N ILE A 104 9.65 -9.95 12.57
CA ILE A 104 9.69 -10.66 11.30
C ILE A 104 10.79 -10.09 10.39
N THR A 105 10.88 -8.76 10.30
CA THR A 105 11.91 -8.05 9.54
C THR A 105 13.31 -8.44 10.01
N SER A 106 13.53 -8.42 11.32
CA SER A 106 14.81 -8.70 11.95
C SER A 106 15.25 -10.15 11.78
N VAL A 107 14.31 -11.09 11.89
CA VAL A 107 14.54 -12.51 11.66
C VAL A 107 14.90 -12.76 10.18
N VAL A 108 14.23 -12.12 9.24
CA VAL A 108 14.57 -12.22 7.82
C VAL A 108 15.98 -11.68 7.55
N ILE A 109 16.35 -10.53 8.14
CA ILE A 109 17.70 -9.95 8.00
C ILE A 109 18.75 -10.86 8.64
N TYR A 110 18.47 -11.45 9.79
CA TYR A 110 19.38 -12.32 10.52
C TYR A 110 19.76 -13.56 9.70
N PHE A 111 18.76 -14.27 9.15
CA PHE A 111 18.98 -15.55 8.47
C PHE A 111 19.31 -15.41 6.99
N TRP A 112 18.72 -14.41 6.29
CA TRP A 112 18.81 -14.28 4.83
C TRP A 112 19.39 -12.94 4.36
N GLY A 113 19.50 -11.96 5.25
CA GLY A 113 20.11 -10.67 4.96
C GLY A 113 19.20 -9.69 4.22
N PHE A 114 19.79 -8.52 3.89
CA PHE A 114 19.06 -7.40 3.29
C PHE A 114 18.55 -7.66 1.86
N ARG A 115 19.13 -8.63 1.14
CA ARG A 115 18.68 -8.96 -0.22
C ARG A 115 17.27 -9.58 -0.20
N LEU A 116 17.06 -10.56 0.70
CA LEU A 116 15.75 -11.18 0.86
C LEU A 116 14.73 -10.19 1.45
N MET A 117 15.17 -9.30 2.35
CA MET A 117 14.33 -8.25 2.92
C MET A 117 13.63 -7.40 1.84
N ARG A 118 14.32 -7.10 0.74
CA ARG A 118 13.72 -6.35 -0.39
C ARG A 118 12.58 -7.12 -1.06
N LEU A 119 12.65 -8.43 -1.11
CA LEU A 119 11.61 -9.29 -1.71
C LEU A 119 10.36 -9.35 -0.83
N VAL A 120 10.56 -9.40 0.49
CA VAL A 120 9.46 -9.43 1.47
C VAL A 120 8.98 -8.04 1.90
N ALA A 121 9.55 -6.96 1.37
CA ALA A 121 9.17 -5.58 1.74
C ALA A 121 7.68 -5.29 1.47
N VAL A 122 7.13 -5.77 0.35
CA VAL A 122 5.71 -5.58 0.04
C VAL A 122 4.81 -6.40 0.98
N PRO A 123 5.00 -7.70 1.20
CA PRO A 123 4.32 -8.45 2.27
C PRO A 123 4.35 -7.75 3.63
N LEU A 124 5.52 -7.25 4.05
CA LEU A 124 5.66 -6.55 5.32
C LEU A 124 4.94 -5.20 5.35
N SER A 125 4.93 -4.46 4.24
CA SER A 125 4.16 -3.22 4.14
C SER A 125 2.65 -3.47 4.21
N LEU A 126 2.16 -4.56 3.62
CA LEU A 126 0.75 -4.97 3.73
C LEU A 126 0.40 -5.35 5.17
N LEU A 127 1.27 -6.09 5.86
CA LEU A 127 1.07 -6.41 7.27
C LEU A 127 1.06 -5.13 8.13
N LEU A 128 1.94 -4.17 7.86
CA LEU A 128 1.97 -2.88 8.56
C LEU A 128 0.66 -2.10 8.34
N LEU A 129 0.13 -2.08 7.12
CA LEU A 129 -1.13 -1.42 6.78
C LEU A 129 -2.36 -2.08 7.43
N SER A 130 -2.27 -3.34 7.84
CA SER A 130 -3.33 -4.06 8.55
C SER A 130 -3.36 -3.77 10.06
N ILE A 131 -2.36 -3.09 10.61
CA ILE A 131 -2.28 -2.77 12.03
C ILE A 131 -3.18 -1.59 12.34
N PRO A 132 -4.15 -1.73 13.28
CA PRO A 132 -4.96 -0.62 13.74
C PRO A 132 -4.11 0.50 14.34
N ILE A 133 -4.33 1.72 13.84
CA ILE A 133 -3.64 2.93 14.31
C ILE A 133 -4.22 3.35 15.68
N PRO A 134 -3.41 3.90 16.60
CA PRO A 134 -3.92 4.42 17.87
C PRO A 134 -5.05 5.43 17.66
N GLN A 135 -6.10 5.33 18.48
CA GLN A 135 -7.33 6.13 18.33
C GLN A 135 -7.05 7.65 18.34
N ILE A 136 -6.03 8.09 19.10
CA ILE A 136 -5.64 9.51 19.13
C ILE A 136 -5.13 9.97 17.76
N VAL A 137 -4.30 9.16 17.09
CA VAL A 137 -3.77 9.47 15.76
C VAL A 137 -4.88 9.35 14.72
N PHE A 138 -5.70 8.30 14.84
CA PHE A 138 -6.88 8.10 13.99
C PHE A 138 -7.79 9.32 14.01
N ASN A 139 -8.18 9.81 15.19
CA ASN A 139 -9.08 10.96 15.34
C ASN A 139 -8.46 12.26 14.80
N ARG A 140 -7.14 12.45 14.94
CA ARG A 140 -6.44 13.61 14.37
C ARG A 140 -6.52 13.65 12.84
N ILE A 141 -6.59 12.49 12.19
CA ILE A 141 -6.73 12.38 10.74
C ILE A 141 -8.21 12.41 10.33
N ALA A 142 -9.07 11.70 11.07
CA ALA A 142 -10.49 11.57 10.80
C ALA A 142 -11.23 12.90 10.85
N PHE A 143 -10.99 13.69 11.89
CA PHE A 143 -11.76 14.91 12.14
C PHE A 143 -11.61 15.97 11.03
N PRO A 144 -10.41 16.33 10.54
CA PRO A 144 -10.28 17.22 9.39
C PRO A 144 -10.97 16.68 8.12
N LEU A 145 -10.93 15.36 7.90
CA LEU A 145 -11.60 14.73 6.75
C LEU A 145 -13.13 14.80 6.86
N GLN A 146 -13.68 14.60 8.07
CA GLN A 146 -15.11 14.79 8.35
C GLN A 146 -15.54 16.24 8.08
N LEU A 147 -14.76 17.22 8.55
CA LEU A 147 -15.01 18.65 8.30
C LEU A 147 -14.95 18.99 6.81
N PHE A 148 -14.01 18.41 6.08
CA PHE A 148 -13.90 18.58 4.63
C PHE A 148 -15.10 17.97 3.91
N ALA A 149 -15.45 16.73 4.23
CA ALA A 149 -16.60 16.04 3.65
C ALA A 149 -17.92 16.79 3.91
N SER A 150 -18.09 17.33 5.14
CA SER A 150 -19.28 18.13 5.48
C SER A 150 -19.35 19.44 4.68
N ARG A 151 -18.21 20.10 4.41
CA ARG A 151 -18.17 21.30 3.54
C ARG A 151 -18.57 20.96 2.11
N CYS A 152 -18.01 19.90 1.54
CA CYS A 152 -18.36 19.45 0.20
C CYS A 152 -19.84 19.07 0.09
N ALA A 153 -20.40 18.39 1.11
CA ALA A 153 -21.80 18.02 1.15
C ALA A 153 -22.71 19.24 1.15
N VAL A 154 -22.41 20.25 1.98
CA VAL A 154 -23.18 21.51 2.01
C VAL A 154 -23.10 22.24 0.69
N ALA A 155 -21.92 22.33 0.08
CA ALA A 155 -21.75 22.95 -1.24
C ALA A 155 -22.57 22.23 -2.33
N ALA A 156 -22.57 20.89 -2.31
CA ALA A 156 -23.36 20.10 -3.23
C ALA A 156 -24.87 20.28 -3.00
N MET A 157 -25.35 20.27 -1.75
CA MET A 157 -26.75 20.50 -1.42
C MET A 157 -27.20 21.92 -1.79
N ALA A 158 -26.35 22.93 -1.58
CA ALA A 158 -26.62 24.30 -2.01
C ALA A 158 -26.79 24.42 -3.53
N PHE A 159 -26.01 23.65 -4.32
CA PHE A 159 -26.17 23.59 -5.77
C PHE A 159 -27.57 23.08 -6.19
N PHE A 160 -28.17 22.19 -5.39
CA PHE A 160 -29.53 21.69 -5.59
C PHE A 160 -30.61 22.56 -4.90
N ASN A 161 -30.26 23.77 -4.42
CA ASN A 161 -31.14 24.68 -3.68
C ASN A 161 -31.76 24.07 -2.41
N ILE A 162 -31.06 23.14 -1.77
CA ILE A 162 -31.50 22.52 -0.51
C ILE A 162 -31.02 23.40 0.65
N PRO A 163 -31.95 23.91 1.50
CA PRO A 163 -31.56 24.72 2.65
C PRO A 163 -30.89 23.85 3.71
N VAL A 164 -29.65 24.15 4.00
CA VAL A 164 -28.81 23.40 4.96
C VAL A 164 -28.03 24.35 5.85
N LEU A 165 -27.89 23.98 7.10
CA LEU A 165 -27.03 24.65 8.08
C LEU A 165 -25.94 23.67 8.55
N ARG A 166 -24.67 24.10 8.47
CA ARG A 166 -23.55 23.30 8.92
C ARG A 166 -23.00 23.78 10.26
N GLN A 167 -22.91 22.88 11.23
CA GLN A 167 -22.27 23.12 12.52
C GLN A 167 -21.15 22.09 12.72
N GLY A 168 -19.91 22.45 12.32
CA GLY A 168 -18.79 21.54 12.36
C GLY A 168 -18.93 20.38 11.37
N ASN A 169 -19.02 19.16 11.88
CA ASN A 169 -19.29 17.91 11.14
C ASN A 169 -20.79 17.49 11.15
N ILE A 170 -21.65 18.30 11.73
CA ILE A 170 -23.10 18.10 11.72
C ILE A 170 -23.73 18.99 10.66
N ILE A 171 -24.63 18.42 9.86
CA ILE A 171 -25.39 19.10 8.82
C ILE A 171 -26.86 19.04 9.24
N GLU A 172 -27.49 20.18 9.48
CA GLU A 172 -28.91 20.29 9.69
C GLU A 172 -29.57 20.56 8.33
N LEU A 173 -30.52 19.71 7.95
CA LEU A 173 -31.28 19.84 6.70
C LEU A 173 -32.79 19.69 6.98
N MET A 174 -33.57 20.35 6.15
CA MET A 174 -35.02 20.23 6.18
C MET A 174 -35.46 19.21 5.11
N PRO A 175 -35.93 17.99 5.49
CA PRO A 175 -36.50 17.07 4.52
C PRO A 175 -37.82 17.65 3.93
N LEU A 176 -38.12 17.31 2.69
CA LEU A 176 -39.35 17.72 2.01
C LEU A 176 -40.59 17.21 2.79
N GLY A 177 -41.47 18.13 3.17
CA GLY A 177 -42.68 17.77 3.92
C GLY A 177 -42.46 17.56 5.43
N ALA A 178 -41.25 17.75 5.96
CA ALA A 178 -41.00 17.71 7.39
C ALA A 178 -41.22 19.09 8.04
N THR A 179 -41.72 19.09 9.26
CA THR A 179 -41.95 20.32 10.07
C THR A 179 -40.72 20.67 10.92
N GLU A 180 -39.80 19.71 11.12
CA GLU A 180 -38.61 19.89 11.96
C GLU A 180 -37.33 19.61 11.17
N PRO A 181 -36.25 20.40 11.42
CA PRO A 181 -34.96 20.13 10.81
C PRO A 181 -34.35 18.83 11.38
N LYS A 182 -33.73 18.04 10.52
CA LYS A 182 -33.05 16.82 10.91
C LYS A 182 -31.53 17.02 10.88
N LYS A 183 -30.86 16.44 11.87
CA LYS A 183 -29.40 16.48 12.00
C LYS A 183 -28.80 15.25 11.35
N LEU A 184 -27.94 15.47 10.36
CA LEU A 184 -27.12 14.46 9.71
C LEU A 184 -25.69 14.63 10.23
N ALA A 185 -25.25 13.74 11.12
CA ALA A 185 -23.87 13.76 11.61
C ALA A 185 -22.96 13.04 10.62
N VAL A 186 -21.87 13.70 10.21
CA VAL A 186 -20.77 13.05 9.48
C VAL A 186 -19.92 12.31 10.51
N VAL A 187 -20.34 11.07 10.84
CA VAL A 187 -19.70 10.20 11.83
C VAL A 187 -18.44 9.52 11.27
N GLU A 188 -17.74 8.77 12.10
CA GLU A 188 -16.52 8.06 11.71
C GLU A 188 -16.69 7.17 10.48
N ALA A 189 -17.83 6.49 10.34
CA ALA A 189 -18.17 5.71 9.14
C ALA A 189 -18.22 6.55 7.84
N CYS A 190 -18.50 7.86 7.97
CA CYS A 190 -18.52 8.83 6.86
C CYS A 190 -17.24 9.67 6.78
N SER A 191 -16.25 9.43 7.65
CA SER A 191 -14.93 10.14 7.59
C SER A 191 -14.12 9.76 6.35
N GLY A 192 -14.43 8.63 5.72
CA GLY A 192 -13.70 8.10 4.57
C GLY A 192 -12.41 7.37 4.94
N ILE A 193 -12.03 7.27 6.22
CA ILE A 193 -10.79 6.60 6.63
C ILE A 193 -10.84 5.11 6.30
N ARG A 194 -11.97 4.43 6.50
CA ARG A 194 -12.17 3.03 6.08
C ARG A 194 -11.84 2.87 4.59
N SER A 195 -12.45 3.70 3.74
CA SER A 195 -12.20 3.69 2.30
C SER A 195 -10.75 4.06 1.96
N LEU A 196 -10.15 4.98 2.71
CA LEU A 196 -8.75 5.37 2.54
C LEU A 196 -7.81 4.21 2.83
N MET A 197 -7.95 3.53 3.99
CA MET A 197 -7.07 2.41 4.38
C MET A 197 -7.20 1.24 3.40
N THR A 198 -8.43 0.85 3.05
CA THR A 198 -8.66 -0.22 2.08
C THR A 198 -8.17 0.14 0.68
N LEU A 199 -8.34 1.40 0.23
CA LEU A 199 -7.90 1.83 -1.09
C LEU A 199 -6.38 1.96 -1.18
N VAL A 200 -5.70 2.43 -0.13
CA VAL A 200 -4.22 2.45 -0.05
C VAL A 200 -3.68 1.02 -0.09
N THR A 201 -4.27 0.10 0.68
CA THR A 201 -3.90 -1.32 0.65
C THR A 201 -4.09 -1.92 -0.75
N LEU A 202 -5.25 -1.65 -1.38
CA LEU A 202 -5.53 -2.06 -2.76
C LEU A 202 -4.53 -1.45 -3.75
N ALA A 203 -4.12 -0.19 -3.57
CA ALA A 203 -3.13 0.48 -4.42
C ALA A 203 -1.76 -0.20 -4.32
N VAL A 204 -1.33 -0.60 -3.12
CA VAL A 204 -0.06 -1.34 -2.92
C VAL A 204 -0.13 -2.71 -3.61
N VAL A 205 -1.23 -3.44 -3.42
CA VAL A 205 -1.46 -4.75 -4.06
C VAL A 205 -1.48 -4.60 -5.58
N TYR A 206 -2.26 -3.65 -6.09
CA TYR A 206 -2.37 -3.37 -7.52
C TYR A 206 -1.02 -2.97 -8.13
N ALA A 207 -0.29 -2.06 -7.48
CA ALA A 207 1.04 -1.64 -7.91
C ALA A 207 2.02 -2.83 -7.96
N TYR A 208 1.92 -3.76 -7.02
CA TYR A 208 2.77 -4.94 -6.99
C TYR A 208 2.47 -5.90 -8.15
N PHE A 209 1.20 -6.25 -8.38
CA PHE A 209 0.81 -7.23 -9.40
C PHE A 209 0.92 -6.70 -10.84
N THR A 210 0.82 -5.39 -11.03
CA THR A 210 0.91 -4.75 -12.34
C THR A 210 2.29 -4.19 -12.66
N LYS A 211 3.32 -4.51 -11.87
CA LYS A 211 4.71 -4.17 -12.21
C LYS A 211 5.04 -4.78 -13.58
N PRO A 212 5.51 -3.96 -14.56
CA PRO A 212 6.04 -4.54 -15.77
C PRO A 212 7.19 -5.47 -15.38
N ARG A 213 7.06 -6.76 -15.70
CA ARG A 213 8.16 -7.72 -15.58
C ARG A 213 9.19 -7.31 -16.60
N VAL A 214 10.18 -6.55 -16.17
CA VAL A 214 11.39 -6.39 -16.97
C VAL A 214 12.05 -7.76 -16.94
N ALA A 215 11.97 -8.48 -18.07
CA ALA A 215 12.79 -9.63 -18.27
C ALA A 215 14.23 -9.16 -18.02
N GLN A 216 14.85 -9.67 -16.99
CA GLN A 216 16.29 -9.52 -16.78
C GLN A 216 16.94 -10.34 -17.92
N THR A 217 17.10 -9.70 -19.07
CA THR A 217 18.06 -10.17 -20.05
C THR A 217 19.41 -9.88 -19.40
N SER A 218 19.96 -10.87 -18.72
CA SER A 218 21.37 -10.90 -18.33
C SER A 218 22.15 -10.90 -19.64
N VAL A 219 22.54 -9.72 -20.10
CA VAL A 219 23.61 -9.57 -21.05
C VAL A 219 24.88 -9.85 -20.25
N CYS A 220 25.22 -11.12 -20.10
CA CYS A 220 26.59 -11.55 -19.87
C CYS A 220 27.25 -11.45 -21.23
N ASP A 221 27.77 -10.27 -21.54
CA ASP A 221 28.73 -10.15 -22.63
C ASP A 221 30.05 -10.75 -22.10
N GLY A 222 30.33 -11.96 -22.62
CA GLY A 222 31.55 -12.67 -22.33
C GLY A 222 32.71 -12.04 -23.10
N THR A 223 33.48 -11.19 -22.46
CA THR A 223 34.90 -11.00 -22.80
C THR A 223 35.64 -10.78 -21.50
N GLY A 224 36.56 -11.72 -21.23
CA GLY A 224 37.36 -11.76 -20.01
C GLY A 224 38.26 -10.56 -19.85
N GLU A 225 38.37 -10.15 -18.58
CA GLU A 225 39.67 -9.77 -17.97
C GLU A 225 39.45 -9.72 -16.45
N GLN A 226 40.18 -10.62 -15.78
CA GLN A 226 40.39 -10.60 -14.35
C GLN A 226 41.29 -9.42 -13.98
N SER A 227 40.77 -8.42 -13.34
CA SER A 227 41.47 -7.63 -12.31
C SER A 227 40.62 -6.45 -11.87
N GLN A 228 40.43 -6.30 -10.58
CA GLN A 228 39.91 -5.17 -9.80
C GLN A 228 38.63 -5.48 -8.98
N THR A 229 38.84 -6.27 -7.93
CA THR A 229 37.73 -6.71 -7.04
C THR A 229 37.59 -5.89 -5.75
N GLU A 230 38.17 -4.71 -5.59
CA GLU A 230 38.13 -4.03 -4.29
C GLU A 230 37.59 -2.58 -4.24
N VAL A 231 37.16 -1.96 -5.33
CA VAL A 231 36.65 -0.56 -5.30
C VAL A 231 35.15 -0.45 -5.49
N CYS A 232 34.42 -1.54 -5.77
CA CYS A 232 33.00 -1.51 -6.14
C CYS A 232 31.97 -1.46 -4.99
N ALA A 233 32.36 -1.64 -3.73
CA ALA A 233 31.36 -1.94 -2.68
C ALA A 233 30.60 -0.70 -2.13
N THR A 234 31.13 0.50 -2.23
CA THR A 234 30.50 1.73 -1.72
C THR A 234 29.71 2.50 -2.79
N ASP A 235 30.12 2.41 -4.04
CA ASP A 235 29.48 3.08 -5.17
C ASP A 235 28.18 2.38 -5.62
N ASP A 236 28.09 1.08 -5.41
CA ASP A 236 26.91 0.26 -5.77
C ASP A 236 25.63 0.62 -5.01
N LYS A 237 25.74 1.04 -3.75
CA LYS A 237 24.57 1.41 -2.95
C LYS A 237 23.95 2.73 -3.44
N LEU A 238 24.78 3.70 -3.77
CA LEU A 238 24.34 4.99 -4.29
C LEU A 238 23.79 4.84 -5.72
N LYS A 239 24.47 4.08 -6.56
CA LYS A 239 23.99 3.73 -7.92
C LYS A 239 22.66 2.98 -7.89
N PHE A 240 22.49 2.06 -6.94
CA PHE A 240 21.22 1.34 -6.76
C PHE A 240 20.08 2.28 -6.36
N VAL A 241 20.27 3.17 -5.36
CA VAL A 241 19.27 4.14 -4.92
C VAL A 241 18.89 5.07 -6.09
N VAL A 242 19.87 5.57 -6.83
CA VAL A 242 19.64 6.42 -8.01
C VAL A 242 18.91 5.65 -9.12
N HIS A 243 19.22 4.39 -9.34
CA HIS A 243 18.54 3.55 -10.33
C HIS A 243 17.08 3.28 -9.94
N VAL A 244 16.81 2.98 -8.66
CA VAL A 244 15.44 2.80 -8.14
C VAL A 244 14.64 4.10 -8.25
N LEU A 245 15.23 5.23 -7.90
CA LEU A 245 14.58 6.54 -8.00
C LEU A 245 14.32 6.97 -9.46
N LYS A 246 15.16 6.55 -10.40
CA LYS A 246 14.94 6.77 -11.85
C LYS A 246 13.99 5.74 -12.48
N SER A 247 13.66 4.65 -11.79
CA SER A 247 12.80 3.61 -12.33
C SER A 247 11.35 4.11 -12.45
N PHE A 248 10.80 4.07 -13.66
CA PHE A 248 9.37 4.34 -13.91
C PHE A 248 8.47 3.49 -13.02
N THR A 249 8.83 2.24 -12.77
CA THR A 249 8.06 1.31 -11.92
C THR A 249 7.92 1.83 -10.48
N PHE A 250 8.98 2.42 -9.92
CA PHE A 250 8.94 3.02 -8.59
C PHE A 250 7.98 4.22 -8.55
N TRP A 251 8.15 5.17 -9.49
CA TRP A 251 7.30 6.35 -9.57
C TRP A 251 5.84 6.02 -9.84
N ARG A 252 5.58 5.04 -10.72
CA ARG A 252 4.24 4.53 -10.97
C ARG A 252 3.59 3.99 -9.70
N SER A 253 4.31 3.15 -8.95
CA SER A 253 3.80 2.60 -7.68
C SER A 253 3.55 3.70 -6.65
N LEU A 254 4.45 4.66 -6.54
CA LEU A 254 4.32 5.80 -5.63
C LEU A 254 3.11 6.66 -6.00
N ILE A 255 2.94 7.00 -7.28
CA ILE A 255 1.80 7.79 -7.77
C ILE A 255 0.49 7.06 -7.49
N LEU A 256 0.41 5.74 -7.71
CA LEU A 256 -0.80 4.97 -7.43
C LEU A 256 -1.19 5.02 -5.94
N VAL A 257 -0.22 4.84 -5.06
CA VAL A 257 -0.46 4.93 -3.61
C VAL A 257 -0.86 6.34 -3.19
N LEU A 258 -0.19 7.36 -3.71
CA LEU A 258 -0.54 8.76 -3.43
C LEU A 258 -1.89 9.15 -4.02
N ALA A 259 -2.26 8.65 -5.20
CA ALA A 259 -3.55 8.91 -5.83
C ALA A 259 -4.72 8.27 -5.06
N ALA A 260 -4.48 7.18 -4.31
CA ALA A 260 -5.50 6.57 -3.47
C ALA A 260 -6.08 7.57 -2.44
N VAL A 261 -5.25 8.49 -1.92
CA VAL A 261 -5.68 9.48 -0.93
C VAL A 261 -6.71 10.46 -1.49
N PRO A 262 -6.44 11.24 -2.56
CA PRO A 262 -7.44 12.16 -3.10
C PRO A 262 -8.67 11.42 -3.67
N ILE A 263 -8.52 10.22 -4.24
CA ILE A 263 -9.64 9.41 -4.70
C ILE A 263 -10.56 9.04 -3.53
N ALA A 264 -10.00 8.56 -2.41
CA ALA A 264 -10.79 8.21 -1.23
C ALA A 264 -11.51 9.43 -0.65
N ILE A 265 -10.85 10.58 -0.58
CA ILE A 265 -11.44 11.83 -0.08
C ILE A 265 -12.58 12.30 -0.98
N LEU A 266 -12.35 12.33 -2.29
CA LEU A 266 -13.35 12.76 -3.28
C LEU A 266 -14.59 11.86 -3.28
N THR A 267 -14.37 10.55 -3.35
CA THR A 267 -15.48 9.58 -3.37
C THR A 267 -16.27 9.58 -2.07
N ASN A 268 -15.59 9.78 -0.92
CA ASN A 268 -16.29 9.95 0.35
C ASN A 268 -17.08 11.26 0.42
N ALA A 269 -16.55 12.38 -0.06
CA ALA A 269 -17.28 13.64 -0.14
C ALA A 269 -18.54 13.48 -1.02
N LEU A 270 -18.42 12.77 -2.14
CA LEU A 270 -19.57 12.43 -3.01
C LEU A 270 -20.62 11.58 -2.29
N ARG A 271 -20.18 10.61 -1.48
CA ARG A 271 -21.07 9.78 -0.66
C ARG A 271 -21.89 10.63 0.32
N VAL A 272 -21.20 11.49 1.10
CA VAL A 272 -21.89 12.34 2.09
C VAL A 272 -22.85 13.30 1.40
N SER A 273 -22.43 13.89 0.28
CA SER A 273 -23.29 14.77 -0.53
C SER A 273 -24.54 14.05 -1.05
N GLY A 274 -24.36 12.84 -1.62
CA GLY A 274 -25.44 12.02 -2.12
C GLY A 274 -26.41 11.59 -1.03
N THR A 275 -25.88 11.21 0.15
CA THR A 275 -26.72 10.87 1.32
C THR A 275 -27.55 12.07 1.79
N GLY A 276 -26.96 13.29 1.79
CA GLY A 276 -27.67 14.51 2.15
C GLY A 276 -28.78 14.87 1.18
N VAL A 277 -28.52 14.79 -0.12
CA VAL A 277 -29.54 15.01 -1.17
C VAL A 277 -30.66 13.98 -1.04
N LEU A 278 -30.33 12.71 -0.86
CA LEU A 278 -31.30 11.64 -0.70
C LEU A 278 -32.16 11.82 0.56
N ALA A 279 -31.54 12.25 1.67
CA ALA A 279 -32.26 12.55 2.92
C ALA A 279 -33.27 13.68 2.77
N HIS A 280 -32.96 14.70 1.94
CA HIS A 280 -33.88 15.79 1.67
C HIS A 280 -35.13 15.34 0.89
N TYR A 281 -34.94 14.58 -0.21
CA TYR A 281 -36.07 14.21 -1.10
C TYR A 281 -36.88 13.01 -0.60
N TYR A 282 -36.22 12.01 0.03
CA TYR A 282 -36.85 10.73 0.40
C TYR A 282 -36.92 10.50 1.91
N GLY A 283 -36.44 11.46 2.70
CA GLY A 283 -36.42 11.37 4.16
C GLY A 283 -35.24 10.57 4.72
N THR A 284 -34.95 10.76 6.02
CA THR A 284 -33.78 10.19 6.69
C THR A 284 -33.82 8.67 6.85
N ARG A 285 -35.05 8.06 6.96
CA ARG A 285 -35.17 6.59 7.06
C ARG A 285 -34.58 5.87 5.85
N VAL A 286 -34.74 6.46 4.66
CA VAL A 286 -34.20 5.92 3.42
C VAL A 286 -32.70 6.16 3.36
N ALA A 287 -32.24 7.34 3.77
CA ALA A 287 -30.82 7.70 3.78
C ALA A 287 -30.00 6.89 4.79
N ASP A 288 -30.55 6.62 5.99
CA ASP A 288 -29.85 5.92 7.09
C ASP A 288 -29.94 4.39 7.01
N GLY A 289 -30.87 3.84 6.25
CA GLY A 289 -31.10 2.40 6.13
C GLY A 289 -30.25 1.71 5.05
N PHE A 290 -30.94 0.98 4.15
CA PHE A 290 -30.33 0.22 3.08
C PHE A 290 -29.38 1.05 2.20
N PHE A 291 -29.76 2.30 1.88
CA PHE A 291 -28.93 3.17 1.04
C PHE A 291 -27.61 3.58 1.69
N HIS A 292 -27.53 3.68 3.03
CA HIS A 292 -26.27 3.97 3.70
C HIS A 292 -25.25 2.83 3.49
N SER A 293 -25.65 1.58 3.69
CA SER A 293 -24.79 0.41 3.46
C SER A 293 -24.51 0.21 1.97
N PHE A 294 -25.53 0.31 1.12
CA PHE A 294 -25.41 0.15 -0.32
C PHE A 294 -24.51 1.21 -0.96
N SER A 295 -24.67 2.48 -0.58
CA SER A 295 -23.82 3.58 -1.09
C SER A 295 -22.34 3.35 -0.76
N GLY A 296 -22.03 2.75 0.38
CA GLY A 296 -20.66 2.38 0.75
C GLY A 296 -20.01 1.44 -0.26
N TRP A 297 -20.73 0.40 -0.69
CA TRP A 297 -20.26 -0.53 -1.72
C TRP A 297 -20.08 0.12 -3.08
N VAL A 298 -21.07 0.91 -3.53
CA VAL A 298 -21.04 1.61 -4.82
C VAL A 298 -19.86 2.58 -4.88
N ILE A 299 -19.68 3.36 -3.84
CA ILE A 299 -18.58 4.33 -3.75
C ILE A 299 -17.22 3.63 -3.72
N TYR A 300 -17.11 2.50 -3.00
CA TYR A 300 -15.86 1.74 -2.98
C TYR A 300 -15.52 1.16 -4.35
N ILE A 301 -16.49 0.62 -5.08
CA ILE A 301 -16.31 0.14 -6.46
C ILE A 301 -15.90 1.30 -7.38
N ALA A 302 -16.51 2.47 -7.25
CA ALA A 302 -16.15 3.66 -8.01
C ALA A 302 -14.72 4.12 -7.69
N ALA A 303 -14.33 4.13 -6.42
CA ALA A 303 -12.98 4.47 -5.99
C ALA A 303 -11.93 3.49 -6.55
N ALA A 304 -12.22 2.19 -6.49
CA ALA A 304 -11.36 1.16 -7.07
C ALA A 304 -11.24 1.32 -8.60
N ALA A 305 -12.34 1.58 -9.29
CA ALA A 305 -12.35 1.84 -10.74
C ALA A 305 -11.51 3.07 -11.11
N LEU A 306 -11.59 4.17 -10.32
CA LEU A 306 -10.76 5.35 -10.51
C LEU A 306 -9.27 5.05 -10.28
N LEU A 307 -8.94 4.23 -9.29
CA LEU A 307 -7.58 3.79 -9.03
C LEU A 307 -7.02 2.96 -10.22
N PHE A 308 -7.81 2.01 -10.73
CA PHE A 308 -7.42 1.22 -11.90
C PHE A 308 -7.30 2.07 -13.16
N ALA A 309 -8.21 3.05 -13.36
CA ALA A 309 -8.13 4.02 -14.44
C ALA A 309 -6.85 4.85 -14.35
N THR A 310 -6.48 5.30 -13.15
CA THR A 310 -5.21 6.02 -12.92
C THR A 310 -4.02 5.16 -13.32
N GLY A 311 -3.99 3.89 -12.93
CA GLY A 311 -2.94 2.95 -13.34
C GLY A 311 -2.89 2.74 -14.85
N TRP A 312 -4.04 2.57 -15.48
CA TRP A 312 -4.15 2.43 -16.94
C TRP A 312 -3.63 3.67 -17.69
N VAL A 313 -3.99 4.87 -17.20
CA VAL A 313 -3.50 6.14 -17.75
C VAL A 313 -1.98 6.24 -17.64
N LEU A 314 -1.41 5.93 -16.47
CA LEU A 314 0.04 5.93 -16.27
C LEU A 314 0.74 4.94 -17.21
N ASP A 315 0.18 3.75 -17.42
CA ASP A 315 0.73 2.73 -18.32
C ASP A 315 0.61 3.16 -19.80
N ARG A 316 -0.42 3.91 -20.12
CA ARG A 316 -0.61 4.47 -21.48
C ARG A 316 0.46 5.52 -21.78
N PHE A 317 0.69 6.45 -20.84
CA PHE A 317 1.75 7.48 -21.00
C PHE A 317 3.14 6.87 -21.10
N ALA A 318 3.45 5.85 -20.30
CA ALA A 318 4.73 5.14 -20.38
C ALA A 318 4.99 4.49 -21.74
N ARG A 319 3.95 3.93 -22.36
CA ARG A 319 4.04 3.32 -23.69
C ARG A 319 4.30 4.36 -24.79
N PHE A 320 3.70 5.54 -24.68
CA PHE A 320 3.96 6.65 -25.61
C PHE A 320 5.40 7.12 -25.51
N GLY A 321 5.91 7.39 -24.31
CA GLY A 321 7.30 7.83 -24.10
C GLY A 321 8.33 6.82 -24.58
N LYS A 322 8.07 5.51 -24.44
CA LYS A 322 8.95 4.45 -24.94
C LYS A 322 8.98 4.43 -26.50
N LYS A 323 7.83 4.57 -27.13
CA LYS A 323 7.73 4.57 -28.61
C LYS A 323 8.48 5.75 -29.24
N ASP A 324 8.46 6.91 -28.61
CA ASP A 324 9.20 8.09 -29.08
C ASP A 324 10.72 7.92 -28.85
N SER A 325 11.12 7.36 -27.71
CA SER A 325 12.53 7.03 -27.44
C SER A 325 13.10 6.02 -28.43
N ASP A 326 12.35 4.97 -28.76
CA ASP A 326 12.75 3.96 -29.73
C ASP A 326 12.84 4.57 -31.17
N ARG A 327 11.95 5.51 -31.52
CA ARG A 327 12.02 6.26 -32.77
C ARG A 327 13.27 7.13 -32.86
N ILE A 328 13.58 7.89 -31.82
CA ILE A 328 14.76 8.76 -31.73
C ILE A 328 16.04 7.90 -31.83
N TYR A 329 16.09 6.76 -31.14
CA TYR A 329 17.21 5.84 -31.20
C TYR A 329 17.43 5.28 -32.61
N MET A 330 16.35 4.89 -33.32
CA MET A 330 16.42 4.39 -34.67
C MET A 330 16.85 5.48 -35.67
N MET A 331 16.36 6.72 -35.52
CA MET A 331 16.80 7.86 -36.33
C MET A 331 18.30 8.15 -36.16
N ASN A 332 18.77 8.19 -34.89
CA ASN A 332 20.20 8.40 -34.61
C ASN A 332 21.07 7.26 -35.18
N LYS A 333 20.61 6.01 -35.07
CA LYS A 333 21.35 4.86 -35.63
C LYS A 333 21.44 4.92 -37.17
N MET A 334 20.37 5.31 -37.83
CA MET A 334 20.36 5.50 -39.32
C MET A 334 21.27 6.65 -39.74
N SER A 335 21.28 7.77 -39.00
CA SER A 335 22.16 8.90 -39.31
C SER A 335 23.63 8.55 -39.15
N ILE A 336 23.99 7.79 -38.12
CA ILE A 336 25.38 7.31 -37.91
C ILE A 336 25.80 6.33 -39.03
N GLN A 337 24.92 5.45 -39.45
CA GLN A 337 25.21 4.53 -40.57
C GLN A 337 25.40 5.27 -41.91
N GLN A 338 24.62 6.33 -42.17
CA GLN A 338 24.80 7.17 -43.34
C GLN A 338 26.14 7.93 -43.32
N VAL A 339 26.55 8.47 -42.18
CA VAL A 339 27.84 9.15 -42.05
C VAL A 339 29.02 8.18 -42.26
N ASN A 340 28.93 6.96 -41.73
CA ASN A 340 29.99 5.94 -41.96
C ASN A 340 30.05 5.39 -43.42
N GLN A 341 28.99 5.53 -44.20
CA GLN A 341 28.99 5.15 -45.63
C GLN A 341 29.53 6.25 -46.52
N VAL A 342 29.56 7.52 -46.06
CA VAL A 342 30.01 8.68 -46.87
C VAL A 342 31.49 9.01 -46.64
N THR A 343 32.14 8.43 -45.64
CA THR A 343 33.60 8.54 -45.42
C THR A 343 34.29 7.22 -45.76
N PRO A 344 34.59 6.91 -47.05
CA PRO A 344 35.57 5.90 -47.35
C PRO A 344 36.94 6.44 -46.92
N VAL A 345 37.65 5.64 -46.15
CA VAL A 345 39.02 5.87 -45.68
C VAL A 345 39.89 6.16 -46.94
N LEU A 346 40.47 7.37 -47.00
CA LEU A 346 41.62 7.70 -47.84
C LEU A 346 42.85 7.13 -47.18
#